data_fd58e1590bb7cee0dbbaf13489844c6d
#
_entry.id   fd58e1590bb7cee0dbbaf13489844c6d
#
_cell.length_a   1.000
_cell.length_b   1.000
_cell.length_c   1.000
_cell.angle_alpha   90.00
_cell.angle_beta   90.00
_cell.angle_gamma   90.00
#
_symmetry.space_group_name_H-M   'P 1'
#
loop_
_entity.id
_entity.type
_entity.pdbx_description
1 polymer ?
#
loop_
_entity_poly.entity_id
_entity_poly.type
_entity_poly.pdbx_seq_one_letter_code
_entity_poly.pdbx_strand_id
1 'polypeptide(L)'
;MDNKTGAISPRAEALMYAADRAHHVFSVIRPALERNEIVITDRYFDSSIAYQGAGRVLLPVEVARISRWATESLTPTLTIIMDLPAEIGLGRLHSTDRLESEPLAFHERVRQEYLNLAHQDPERFLVVDASLTIEQIHQIIVERVGAIKTLKRNMKQ
;
A
#
# COMPACT_ATOMS: atom_id res chain seq x y z
N MET A 1 13.77 5.82 -4.30
CA MET A 1 14.44 6.97 -4.99
C MET A 1 15.71 7.31 -4.23
N ASP A 2 16.83 7.46 -4.95
CA ASP A 2 18.12 7.78 -4.33
C ASP A 2 18.10 9.19 -3.71
N ASN A 3 18.69 9.34 -2.52
CA ASN A 3 18.88 10.63 -1.84
C ASN A 3 19.66 11.65 -2.68
N LYS A 4 20.41 11.19 -3.70
CA LYS A 4 21.18 12.01 -4.64
C LYS A 4 20.33 12.70 -5.71
N THR A 5 19.06 12.35 -5.88
CA THR A 5 18.21 12.85 -6.97
C THR A 5 17.82 14.33 -6.81
N GLY A 6 18.14 14.96 -5.67
CA GLY A 6 17.75 16.34 -5.39
C GLY A 6 16.27 16.53 -5.09
N ALA A 7 15.79 17.78 -5.05
CA ALA A 7 14.40 18.09 -4.76
C ALA A 7 13.50 17.74 -5.96
N ILE A 8 12.47 16.93 -5.71
CA ILE A 8 11.44 16.55 -6.68
C ILE A 8 10.11 17.15 -6.21
N SER A 9 9.35 17.75 -7.13
CA SER A 9 8.03 18.28 -6.76
C SER A 9 7.09 17.14 -6.37
N PRO A 10 6.16 17.35 -5.41
CA PRO A 10 5.22 16.32 -4.98
C PRO A 10 4.41 15.70 -6.14
N ARG A 11 3.99 16.51 -7.11
CA ARG A 11 3.27 16.00 -8.30
C ARG A 11 4.16 15.13 -9.19
N ALA A 12 5.43 15.53 -9.42
CA ALA A 12 6.36 14.71 -10.19
C ALA A 12 6.63 13.37 -9.51
N GLU A 13 6.80 13.36 -8.18
CA GLU A 13 6.94 12.14 -7.39
C GLU A 13 5.73 11.20 -7.57
N ALA A 14 4.51 11.73 -7.43
CA ALA A 14 3.29 10.96 -7.61
C ALA A 14 3.15 10.36 -9.02
N LEU A 15 3.50 11.14 -10.06
CA LEU A 15 3.46 10.68 -11.45
C LEU A 15 4.51 9.60 -11.75
N MET A 16 5.71 9.71 -11.18
CA MET A 16 6.74 8.67 -11.34
C MET A 16 6.31 7.34 -10.72
N TYR A 17 5.73 7.35 -9.52
CA TYR A 17 5.17 6.13 -8.92
C TYR A 17 3.98 5.58 -9.71
N ALA A 18 3.15 6.44 -10.30
CA ALA A 18 2.05 6.00 -11.14
C ALA A 18 2.54 5.36 -12.44
N ALA A 19 3.57 5.93 -13.10
CA ALA A 19 4.16 5.40 -14.32
C ALA A 19 4.83 4.03 -14.09
N ASP A 20 5.63 3.91 -13.02
CA ASP A 20 6.25 2.64 -12.62
C ASP A 20 5.19 1.56 -12.38
N ARG A 21 4.15 1.91 -11.66
CA ARG A 21 3.05 0.97 -11.35
C ARG A 21 2.26 0.57 -12.59
N ALA A 22 2.01 1.50 -13.51
CA ALA A 22 1.35 1.18 -14.78
C ALA A 22 2.15 0.12 -15.56
N HIS A 23 3.47 0.30 -15.64
CA HIS A 23 4.36 -0.66 -16.29
C HIS A 23 4.37 -2.01 -15.56
N HIS A 24 4.45 -2.01 -14.23
CA HIS A 24 4.43 -3.24 -13.42
C HIS A 24 3.11 -4.01 -13.57
N VAL A 25 1.97 -3.31 -13.58
CA VAL A 25 0.67 -3.94 -13.85
C VAL A 25 0.65 -4.60 -15.23
N PHE A 26 1.09 -3.89 -16.26
CA PHE A 26 1.11 -4.40 -17.63
C PHE A 26 2.06 -5.58 -17.80
N SER A 27 3.29 -5.47 -17.30
CA SER A 27 4.37 -6.43 -17.59
C SER A 27 4.42 -7.64 -16.66
N VAL A 28 3.88 -7.53 -15.44
CA VAL A 28 4.02 -8.57 -14.42
C VAL A 28 2.68 -9.02 -13.85
N ILE A 29 1.87 -8.07 -13.30
CA ILE A 29 0.72 -8.45 -12.50
C ILE A 29 -0.39 -9.06 -13.38
N ARG A 30 -0.79 -8.39 -14.48
CA ARG A 30 -1.84 -8.92 -15.36
C ARG A 30 -1.48 -10.26 -15.98
N PRO A 31 -0.29 -10.47 -16.57
CA PRO A 31 0.09 -11.77 -17.08
C PRO A 31 0.06 -12.90 -16.04
N ALA A 32 0.43 -12.61 -14.79
CA ALA A 32 0.35 -13.60 -13.71
C ALA A 32 -1.11 -13.93 -13.34
N LEU A 33 -1.97 -12.92 -13.23
CA LEU A 33 -3.40 -13.13 -12.95
C LEU A 33 -4.12 -13.89 -14.08
N GLU A 34 -3.76 -13.64 -15.34
CA GLU A 34 -4.27 -14.37 -16.51
C GLU A 34 -3.90 -15.85 -16.47
N ARG A 35 -2.75 -16.19 -15.91
CA ARG A 35 -2.34 -17.58 -15.62
C ARG A 35 -2.98 -18.16 -14.35
N ASN A 36 -3.92 -17.45 -13.71
CA ASN A 36 -4.54 -17.81 -12.43
C ASN A 36 -3.55 -17.93 -11.27
N GLU A 37 -2.45 -17.20 -11.31
CA GLU A 37 -1.46 -17.12 -10.23
C GLU A 37 -1.94 -16.16 -9.13
N ILE A 38 -1.45 -16.38 -7.90
CA ILE A 38 -1.62 -15.44 -6.80
C ILE A 38 -0.47 -14.44 -6.88
N VAL A 39 -0.82 -13.17 -6.92
CA VAL A 39 0.16 -12.08 -6.90
C VAL A 39 0.19 -11.44 -5.51
N ILE A 40 1.37 -11.39 -4.92
CA ILE A 40 1.64 -10.67 -3.66
C ILE A 40 2.64 -9.57 -4.01
N THR A 41 2.32 -8.34 -3.64
CA THR A 41 3.21 -7.19 -3.84
C THR A 41 3.41 -6.44 -2.52
N ASP A 42 4.66 -6.05 -2.26
CA ASP A 42 4.96 -5.08 -1.23
C ASP A 42 4.61 -3.69 -1.76
N ARG A 43 3.61 -3.08 -1.12
CA ARG A 43 2.99 -1.80 -1.51
C ARG A 43 2.31 -1.83 -2.90
N TYR A 44 1.26 -1.03 -3.01
CA TYR A 44 0.54 -0.81 -4.26
C TYR A 44 0.00 0.63 -4.29
N PHE A 45 -1.08 0.92 -5.03
CA PHE A 45 -1.56 2.29 -5.18
C PHE A 45 -2.05 2.94 -3.86
N ASP A 46 -2.49 2.16 -2.89
CA ASP A 46 -2.88 2.67 -1.57
C ASP A 46 -1.71 3.41 -0.89
N SER A 47 -0.46 2.93 -1.11
CA SER A 47 0.74 3.63 -0.65
C SER A 47 0.90 5.00 -1.30
N SER A 48 0.59 5.16 -2.59
CA SER A 48 0.66 6.48 -3.23
C SER A 48 -0.38 7.44 -2.66
N ILE A 49 -1.60 6.97 -2.35
CA ILE A 49 -2.62 7.79 -1.73
C ILE A 49 -2.16 8.29 -0.36
N ALA A 50 -1.57 7.40 0.45
CA ALA A 50 -1.08 7.75 1.77
C ALA A 50 0.16 8.66 1.71
N TYR A 51 1.19 8.30 0.97
CA TYR A 51 2.47 9.03 0.95
C TYR A 51 2.42 10.29 0.10
N GLN A 52 2.02 10.20 -1.16
CA GLN A 52 1.97 11.34 -2.07
C GLN A 52 0.71 12.20 -1.86
N GLY A 53 -0.40 11.57 -1.47
CA GLY A 53 -1.61 12.30 -1.08
C GLY A 53 -1.43 13.00 0.26
N ALA A 54 -1.75 12.32 1.36
CA ALA A 54 -1.78 12.92 2.69
C ALA A 54 -0.38 13.34 3.20
N GLY A 55 0.66 12.50 2.97
CA GLY A 55 2.04 12.80 3.39
C GLY A 55 2.58 14.08 2.76
N ARG A 56 2.52 14.20 1.42
CA ARG A 56 3.00 15.35 0.64
C ARG A 56 1.99 16.51 0.54
N VAL A 57 0.86 16.42 1.24
CA VAL A 57 -0.18 17.47 1.25
C VAL A 57 -0.77 17.73 -0.15
N LEU A 58 -0.79 16.69 -1.00
CA LEU A 58 -1.64 16.66 -2.18
C LEU A 58 -3.05 16.21 -1.78
N LEU A 59 -4.03 16.45 -2.65
CA LEU A 59 -5.36 15.91 -2.41
C LEU A 59 -5.37 14.37 -2.62
N PRO A 60 -5.65 13.56 -1.60
CA PRO A 60 -5.66 12.10 -1.72
C PRO A 60 -6.56 11.60 -2.86
N VAL A 61 -7.69 12.28 -3.10
CA VAL A 61 -8.62 11.94 -4.19
C VAL A 61 -8.00 12.12 -5.58
N GLU A 62 -7.13 13.11 -5.79
CA GLU A 62 -6.43 13.30 -7.07
C GLU A 62 -5.39 12.20 -7.29
N VAL A 63 -4.62 11.87 -6.25
CA VAL A 63 -3.64 10.78 -6.30
C VAL A 63 -4.34 9.44 -6.53
N ALA A 64 -5.48 9.21 -5.87
CA ALA A 64 -6.29 8.00 -6.08
C ALA A 64 -6.79 7.90 -7.53
N ARG A 65 -7.23 9.02 -8.13
CA ARG A 65 -7.70 9.04 -9.53
C ARG A 65 -6.59 8.71 -10.52
N ILE A 66 -5.41 9.33 -10.36
CA ILE A 66 -4.23 9.06 -11.19
C ILE A 66 -3.80 7.60 -11.03
N SER A 67 -3.78 7.09 -9.80
CA SER A 67 -3.39 5.71 -9.50
C SER A 67 -4.35 4.69 -10.12
N ARG A 68 -5.66 4.92 -10.03
CA ARG A 68 -6.66 4.05 -10.68
C ARG A 68 -6.53 4.06 -12.20
N TRP A 69 -6.31 5.22 -12.79
CA TRP A 69 -6.06 5.31 -14.24
C TRP A 69 -4.79 4.54 -14.63
N ALA A 70 -3.69 4.70 -13.91
CA ALA A 70 -2.41 4.03 -14.16
C ALA A 70 -2.50 2.51 -14.02
N THR A 71 -3.34 2.00 -13.12
CA THR A 71 -3.53 0.57 -12.88
C THR A 71 -4.70 -0.03 -13.67
N GLU A 72 -5.34 0.75 -14.54
CA GLU A 72 -6.58 0.35 -15.23
C GLU A 72 -7.63 -0.20 -14.25
N SER A 73 -7.75 0.45 -13.10
CA SER A 73 -8.64 0.09 -12.00
C SER A 73 -8.42 -1.31 -11.42
N LEU A 74 -7.26 -1.93 -11.66
CA LEU A 74 -6.91 -3.20 -11.02
C LEU A 74 -6.72 -2.98 -9.52
N THR A 75 -7.63 -3.52 -8.74
CA THR A 75 -7.68 -3.36 -7.27
C THR A 75 -7.28 -4.68 -6.58
N PRO A 76 -6.46 -4.65 -5.53
CA PRO A 76 -6.15 -5.83 -4.74
C PRO A 76 -7.41 -6.45 -4.12
N THR A 77 -7.46 -7.77 -4.04
CA THR A 77 -8.53 -8.47 -3.29
C THR A 77 -8.40 -8.25 -1.79
N LEU A 78 -7.17 -8.11 -1.31
CA LEU A 78 -6.85 -7.85 0.10
C LEU A 78 -5.63 -6.94 0.17
N THR A 79 -5.71 -5.91 0.99
CA THR A 79 -4.57 -5.08 1.42
C THR A 79 -4.37 -5.27 2.92
N ILE A 80 -3.17 -5.67 3.31
CA ILE A 80 -2.80 -5.83 4.71
C ILE A 80 -2.01 -4.60 5.14
N ILE A 81 -2.47 -3.94 6.19
CA ILE A 81 -1.79 -2.81 6.83
C ILE A 81 -1.17 -3.30 8.12
N MET A 82 0.14 -3.21 8.21
CA MET A 82 0.91 -3.46 9.42
C MET A 82 0.94 -2.17 10.22
N ASP A 83 -0.07 -1.98 11.10
CA ASP A 83 -0.19 -0.73 11.85
C ASP A 83 0.78 -0.68 13.04
N LEU A 84 1.49 0.44 13.13
CA LEU A 84 2.40 0.73 14.23
C LEU A 84 2.45 2.25 14.43
N PRO A 85 2.53 2.77 15.67
CA PRO A 85 2.81 4.18 15.89
C PRO A 85 4.07 4.62 15.13
N ALA A 86 4.00 5.75 14.43
CA ALA A 86 5.06 6.19 13.52
C ALA A 86 6.42 6.32 14.20
N GLU A 87 6.44 6.81 15.44
CA GLU A 87 7.65 6.92 16.26
C GLU A 87 8.33 5.57 16.49
N ILE A 88 7.55 4.53 16.80
CA ILE A 88 8.08 3.17 17.01
C ILE A 88 8.58 2.59 15.70
N GLY A 89 7.85 2.81 14.58
CA GLY A 89 8.25 2.34 13.25
C GLY A 89 9.58 2.95 12.81
N LEU A 90 9.73 4.26 12.94
CA LEU A 90 10.98 4.96 12.64
C LEU A 90 12.15 4.50 13.51
N GLY A 91 11.90 4.21 14.78
CA GLY A 91 12.92 3.71 15.71
C GLY A 91 13.47 2.31 15.35
N ARG A 92 12.80 1.56 14.47
CA ARG A 92 13.27 0.24 13.98
C ARG A 92 14.20 0.34 12.76
N LEU A 93 14.31 1.50 12.14
CA LEU A 93 15.12 1.67 10.93
C LEU A 93 16.61 1.79 11.28
N HIS A 94 17.44 1.05 10.55
CA HIS A 94 18.90 1.11 10.66
C HIS A 94 19.54 2.11 9.67
N SER A 95 18.84 2.41 8.58
CA SER A 95 19.19 3.44 7.60
C SER A 95 17.90 4.05 7.06
N THR A 96 17.93 5.31 6.67
CA THR A 96 16.77 6.01 6.16
C THR A 96 16.91 6.31 4.67
N ASP A 97 15.89 5.99 3.90
CA ASP A 97 15.74 6.49 2.54
C ASP A 97 15.16 7.92 2.56
N ARG A 98 14.87 8.45 1.36
CA ARG A 98 14.33 9.80 1.22
C ARG A 98 12.96 9.99 1.89
N LEU A 99 12.09 8.98 1.88
CA LEU A 99 10.77 9.06 2.51
C LEU A 99 10.87 8.83 4.01
N GLU A 100 11.73 7.93 4.44
CA GLU A 100 11.96 7.60 5.84
C GLU A 100 12.65 8.75 6.61
N SER A 101 13.40 9.62 5.91
CA SER A 101 14.01 10.82 6.49
C SER A 101 13.06 12.01 6.69
N GLU A 102 11.80 11.88 6.29
CA GLU A 102 10.78 12.92 6.51
C GLU A 102 10.46 13.09 8.00
N PRO A 103 9.98 14.26 8.43
CA PRO A 103 9.61 14.50 9.83
C PRO A 103 8.52 13.55 10.34
N LEU A 104 8.49 13.27 11.65
CA LEU A 104 7.49 12.41 12.29
C LEU A 104 6.06 12.78 11.90
N ALA A 105 5.72 14.06 11.82
CA ALA A 105 4.40 14.51 11.41
C ALA A 105 3.99 14.07 9.99
N PHE A 106 4.94 13.85 9.09
CA PHE A 106 4.68 13.26 7.76
C PHE A 106 4.23 11.80 7.92
N HIS A 107 4.95 11.01 8.70
CA HIS A 107 4.64 9.59 8.93
C HIS A 107 3.33 9.38 9.67
N GLU A 108 2.98 10.27 10.59
CA GLU A 108 1.70 10.26 11.27
C GLU A 108 0.53 10.52 10.31
N ARG A 109 0.68 11.47 9.37
CA ARG A 109 -0.34 11.70 8.32
C ARG A 109 -0.47 10.49 7.39
N VAL A 110 0.66 9.88 7.02
CA VAL A 110 0.66 8.66 6.20
C VAL A 110 -0.07 7.52 6.91
N ARG A 111 0.25 7.27 8.17
CA ARG A 111 -0.43 6.26 9.01
C ARG A 111 -1.93 6.53 9.07
N GLN A 112 -2.31 7.76 9.39
CA GLN A 112 -3.73 8.13 9.51
C GLN A 112 -4.48 7.90 8.20
N GLU A 113 -3.86 8.20 7.05
CA GLU A 113 -4.50 7.97 5.76
C GLU A 113 -4.67 6.48 5.45
N TYR A 114 -3.72 5.62 5.79
CA TYR A 114 -3.92 4.17 5.68
C TYR A 114 -5.09 3.68 6.52
N LEU A 115 -5.23 4.18 7.75
CA LEU A 115 -6.36 3.82 8.62
C LEU A 115 -7.69 4.36 8.08
N ASN A 116 -7.70 5.55 7.48
CA ASN A 116 -8.86 6.12 6.80
C ASN A 116 -9.28 5.25 5.60
N LEU A 117 -8.34 4.81 4.77
CA LEU A 117 -8.60 3.89 3.64
C LEU A 117 -9.18 2.56 4.12
N ALA A 118 -8.64 2.01 5.20
CA ALA A 118 -9.16 0.78 5.80
C ALA A 118 -10.58 0.94 6.34
N HIS A 119 -10.88 2.08 6.97
CA HIS A 119 -12.22 2.38 7.45
C HIS A 119 -13.24 2.54 6.32
N GLN A 120 -12.83 3.08 5.17
CA GLN A 120 -13.70 3.28 4.01
C GLN A 120 -14.02 1.96 3.27
N ASP A 121 -13.15 0.96 3.35
CA ASP A 121 -13.29 -0.32 2.64
C ASP A 121 -12.86 -1.51 3.53
N PRO A 122 -13.57 -1.79 4.64
CA PRO A 122 -13.17 -2.80 5.62
C PRO A 122 -13.15 -4.23 5.05
N GLU A 123 -13.86 -4.48 3.96
CA GLU A 123 -13.85 -5.78 3.29
C GLU A 123 -12.53 -6.04 2.54
N ARG A 124 -11.91 -5.01 2.01
CA ARG A 124 -10.64 -5.09 1.28
C ARG A 124 -9.42 -4.94 2.17
N PHE A 125 -9.53 -4.28 3.31
CA PHE A 125 -8.41 -4.05 4.21
C PHE A 125 -8.42 -4.96 5.42
N LEU A 126 -7.23 -5.38 5.83
CA LEU A 126 -6.95 -6.00 7.12
C LEU A 126 -5.91 -5.15 7.84
N VAL A 127 -6.29 -4.55 8.96
CA VAL A 127 -5.35 -3.83 9.82
C VAL A 127 -4.86 -4.78 10.90
N VAL A 128 -3.54 -4.95 11.00
CA VAL A 128 -2.87 -5.83 11.95
C VAL A 128 -1.94 -5.02 12.82
N ASP A 129 -2.02 -5.21 14.12
CA ASP A 129 -1.07 -4.60 15.07
C ASP A 129 0.33 -5.18 14.87
N ALA A 130 1.25 -4.35 14.36
CA ALA A 130 2.63 -4.74 14.07
C ALA A 130 3.53 -4.76 15.33
N SER A 131 2.97 -4.59 16.52
CA SER A 131 3.65 -4.84 17.80
C SER A 131 3.56 -6.30 18.25
N LEU A 132 2.66 -7.08 17.67
CA LEU A 132 2.50 -8.50 17.94
C LEU A 132 3.71 -9.32 17.45
N THR A 133 3.80 -10.59 17.89
CA THR A 133 4.85 -11.49 17.40
C THR A 133 4.60 -11.88 15.93
N ILE A 134 5.65 -12.32 15.24
CA ILE A 134 5.57 -12.78 13.85
C ILE A 134 4.53 -13.89 13.69
N GLU A 135 4.48 -14.83 14.65
CA GLU A 135 3.55 -15.96 14.65
C GLU A 135 2.10 -15.50 14.80
N GLN A 136 1.84 -14.54 15.68
CA GLN A 136 0.51 -13.97 15.87
C GLN A 136 0.04 -13.22 14.61
N ILE A 137 0.91 -12.39 14.04
CA ILE A 137 0.63 -11.67 12.80
C ILE A 137 0.35 -12.66 11.66
N HIS A 138 1.20 -13.68 11.51
CA HIS A 138 1.03 -14.71 10.49
C HIS A 138 -0.30 -15.43 10.64
N GLN A 139 -0.70 -15.82 11.86
CA GLN A 139 -1.97 -16.49 12.10
C GLN A 139 -3.17 -15.64 11.67
N ILE A 140 -3.19 -14.35 12.02
CA ILE A 140 -4.26 -13.39 11.63
C ILE A 140 -4.35 -13.30 10.10
N ILE A 141 -3.22 -13.20 9.41
CA ILE A 141 -3.16 -13.09 7.95
C ILE A 141 -3.67 -14.39 7.29
N VAL A 142 -3.22 -15.55 7.76
CA VAL A 142 -3.63 -16.86 7.23
C VAL A 142 -5.14 -17.07 7.36
N GLU A 143 -5.73 -16.73 8.49
CA GLU A 143 -7.16 -16.81 8.71
C GLU A 143 -7.95 -15.94 7.73
N ARG A 144 -7.54 -14.68 7.53
CA ARG A 144 -8.19 -13.77 6.58
C ARG A 144 -8.08 -14.25 5.14
N VAL A 145 -6.90 -14.70 4.72
CA VAL A 145 -6.66 -15.24 3.36
C VAL A 145 -7.45 -16.53 3.14
N GLY A 146 -7.54 -17.39 4.15
CA GLY A 146 -8.33 -18.62 4.12
C GLY A 146 -9.82 -18.36 3.91
N ALA A 147 -10.37 -17.36 4.59
CA ALA A 147 -11.76 -16.93 4.42
C ALA A 147 -12.06 -16.47 2.98
N ILE A 148 -11.17 -15.69 2.36
CA ILE A 148 -11.31 -15.23 0.96
C ILE A 148 -11.30 -16.40 -0.03
N LYS A 149 -10.40 -17.36 0.15
CA LYS A 149 -10.34 -18.56 -0.71
C LYS A 149 -11.62 -19.38 -0.64
N THR A 150 -12.20 -19.53 0.55
CA THR A 150 -13.44 -20.25 0.76
C THR A 150 -14.62 -19.57 0.08
N LEU A 151 -14.74 -18.25 0.19
CA LEU A 151 -15.79 -17.48 -0.48
C LEU A 151 -15.71 -17.63 -2.01
N LYS A 152 -14.52 -17.47 -2.60
CA LYS A 152 -14.34 -17.62 -4.07
C LYS A 152 -14.64 -19.04 -4.57
N ARG A 153 -14.42 -20.08 -3.76
CA ARG A 153 -14.75 -21.45 -4.11
C ARG A 153 -16.26 -21.68 -4.11
N ASN A 154 -16.97 -21.12 -3.14
CA ASN A 154 -18.43 -21.26 -3.04
C ASN A 154 -19.20 -20.48 -4.12
N MET A 155 -18.62 -19.38 -4.65
CA MET A 155 -19.22 -18.60 -5.74
C MET A 155 -19.06 -19.24 -7.12
N LYS A 156 -18.24 -20.29 -7.27
CA LYS A 156 -18.01 -21.01 -8.53
C LYS A 156 -18.82 -22.32 -8.63
N GLN A 157 -19.59 -22.66 -7.61
CA GLN A 157 -20.56 -23.76 -7.58
C GLN A 157 -21.99 -23.23 -7.83
#